data_96a6d6deeef773b64f2e7e6be5b1c76a
#
_entry.id   96a6d6deeef773b64f2e7e6be5b1c76a
#
_cell.length_a   1.000
_cell.length_b   1.000
_cell.length_c   1.000
_cell.angle_alpha   90.00
_cell.angle_beta   90.00
_cell.angle_gamma   90.00
#
_symmetry.space_group_name_H-M   'P 1'
#
loop_
_entity.id
_entity.type
_entity.pdbx_description
1 polymer ?
#
loop_
_entity_poly.entity_id
_entity_poly.type
_entity_poly.pdbx_seq_one_letter_code
_entity_poly.pdbx_strand_id
1 'polypeptide(L)'
;MSGRLENKIALITAAGQGIGRATAILFASEGADVWATDLNGAALDVLKAEHPAIRTCVLDVTDSEAVDAVAKETGSLDVLFNCAGFVHQGTIFECTEEDWNFSLDLNVSSMYRTCRAFLPGMLSHGKGSIINMSSIVSSLKGAPNRFAYAMTKAAVIGLTKAIAADFVTKGIRCNALCPGTVETPSLEGRIASMGDAEKVRPIFVARQPMGRLGRPEEIAAAALFLASDESDFMTGQTVVIDGGWSI
;
A
#
# COMPACT_ATOMS: atom_id res chain seq x y z
N MET A 1 -5.62 -27.50 5.36
CA MET A 1 -4.49 -26.71 5.94
C MET A 1 -5.09 -25.42 6.38
N SER A 2 -4.78 -24.92 7.57
CA SER A 2 -5.16 -23.57 8.01
C SER A 2 -4.51 -22.53 7.07
N GLY A 3 -5.20 -21.42 6.81
CA GLY A 3 -4.67 -20.33 5.99
C GLY A 3 -3.47 -19.65 6.67
N ARG A 4 -2.64 -18.98 5.88
CA ARG A 4 -1.41 -18.29 6.37
C ARG A 4 -1.71 -17.12 7.31
N LEU A 5 -2.95 -16.60 7.30
CA LEU A 5 -3.44 -15.50 8.14
C LEU A 5 -4.61 -15.93 9.05
N GLU A 6 -4.72 -17.22 9.35
CA GLU A 6 -5.75 -17.76 10.24
C GLU A 6 -5.78 -17.00 11.57
N ASN A 7 -6.97 -16.55 12.00
CA ASN A 7 -7.20 -15.77 13.21
C ASN A 7 -6.49 -14.40 13.27
N LYS A 8 -6.01 -13.86 12.15
CA LYS A 8 -5.44 -12.49 12.11
C LYS A 8 -6.48 -11.49 11.65
N ILE A 9 -6.47 -10.31 12.25
CA ILE A 9 -7.28 -9.15 11.85
C ILE A 9 -6.40 -8.24 11.01
N ALA A 10 -6.81 -7.97 9.77
CA ALA A 10 -6.05 -7.15 8.83
C ALA A 10 -6.86 -5.97 8.32
N LEU A 11 -6.25 -4.78 8.30
CA LEU A 11 -6.82 -3.60 7.64
C LEU A 11 -5.99 -3.22 6.43
N ILE A 12 -6.68 -2.99 5.30
CA ILE A 12 -6.07 -2.58 4.03
C ILE A 12 -6.70 -1.27 3.59
N THR A 13 -5.89 -0.24 3.35
CA THR A 13 -6.34 1.04 2.79
C THR A 13 -6.32 1.02 1.26
N ALA A 14 -7.17 1.83 0.61
CA ALA A 14 -7.37 1.84 -0.85
C ALA A 14 -7.67 0.44 -1.42
N ALA A 15 -8.58 -0.29 -0.77
CA ALA A 15 -8.91 -1.67 -1.08
C ALA A 15 -10.07 -1.83 -2.08
N GLY A 16 -10.64 -0.73 -2.59
CA GLY A 16 -11.71 -0.78 -3.58
C GLY A 16 -11.25 -1.24 -4.97
N GLN A 17 -9.94 -1.10 -5.28
CA GLN A 17 -9.40 -1.46 -6.59
C GLN A 17 -7.91 -1.86 -6.54
N GLY A 18 -7.39 -2.38 -7.65
CA GLY A 18 -5.97 -2.62 -7.88
C GLY A 18 -5.31 -3.49 -6.81
N ILE A 19 -4.13 -3.08 -6.33
CA ILE A 19 -3.31 -3.85 -5.38
C ILE A 19 -4.04 -4.04 -4.05
N GLY A 20 -4.68 -3.00 -3.52
CA GLY A 20 -5.40 -3.08 -2.25
C GLY A 20 -6.53 -4.11 -2.31
N ARG A 21 -7.33 -4.09 -3.40
CA ARG A 21 -8.42 -5.06 -3.62
C ARG A 21 -7.89 -6.50 -3.74
N ALA A 22 -6.87 -6.71 -4.57
CA ALA A 22 -6.26 -8.02 -4.71
C ALA A 22 -5.71 -8.55 -3.39
N THR A 23 -5.12 -7.67 -2.57
CA THR A 23 -4.61 -8.03 -1.24
C THR A 23 -5.75 -8.38 -0.28
N ALA A 24 -6.84 -7.60 -0.25
CA ALA A 24 -7.98 -7.88 0.62
C ALA A 24 -8.60 -9.24 0.33
N ILE A 25 -8.77 -9.56 -0.96
CA ILE A 25 -9.29 -10.87 -1.40
C ILE A 25 -8.35 -12.00 -1.01
N LEU A 26 -7.05 -11.84 -1.26
CA LEU A 26 -6.05 -12.86 -0.94
C LEU A 26 -5.96 -13.08 0.58
N PHE A 27 -5.93 -12.02 1.39
CA PHE A 27 -5.87 -12.14 2.85
C PHE A 27 -7.10 -12.85 3.43
N ALA A 28 -8.30 -12.53 2.91
CA ALA A 28 -9.53 -13.21 3.31
C ALA A 28 -9.50 -14.71 2.93
N SER A 29 -9.00 -15.06 1.74
CA SER A 29 -8.86 -16.46 1.32
C SER A 29 -7.84 -17.25 2.15
N GLU A 30 -6.91 -16.54 2.81
CA GLU A 30 -5.90 -17.10 3.73
C GLU A 30 -6.32 -17.05 5.20
N GLY A 31 -7.61 -16.79 5.46
CA GLY A 31 -8.22 -16.93 6.79
C GLY A 31 -8.21 -15.68 7.66
N ALA A 32 -7.82 -14.51 7.13
CA ALA A 32 -7.87 -13.26 7.88
C ALA A 32 -9.31 -12.71 7.99
N ASP A 33 -9.63 -12.08 9.13
CA ASP A 33 -10.75 -11.14 9.25
C ASP A 33 -10.31 -9.80 8.64
N VAL A 34 -10.81 -9.50 7.45
CA VAL A 34 -10.32 -8.37 6.63
C VAL A 34 -11.23 -7.17 6.73
N TRP A 35 -10.65 -6.02 7.06
CA TRP A 35 -11.23 -4.69 6.92
C TRP A 35 -10.66 -4.01 5.66
N ALA A 36 -11.46 -3.93 4.62
CA ALA A 36 -11.12 -3.26 3.36
C ALA A 36 -11.65 -1.83 3.41
N THR A 37 -10.76 -0.83 3.34
CA THR A 37 -11.14 0.57 3.38
C THR A 37 -10.77 1.29 2.09
N ASP A 38 -11.63 2.20 1.64
CA ASP A 38 -11.41 3.06 0.47
C ASP A 38 -12.25 4.33 0.60
N LEU A 39 -11.84 5.40 -0.09
CA LEU A 39 -12.66 6.60 -0.23
C LEU A 39 -13.90 6.35 -1.12
N ASN A 40 -13.79 5.41 -2.08
CA ASN A 40 -14.84 5.05 -3.02
C ASN A 40 -15.76 3.96 -2.46
N GLY A 41 -16.86 4.38 -1.82
CA GLY A 41 -17.86 3.46 -1.27
C GLY A 41 -18.47 2.52 -2.30
N ALA A 42 -18.73 2.99 -3.54
CA ALA A 42 -19.29 2.13 -4.60
C ALA A 42 -18.34 0.97 -4.98
N ALA A 43 -17.03 1.21 -5.00
CA ALA A 43 -16.05 0.15 -5.23
C ALA A 43 -16.01 -0.86 -4.08
N LEU A 44 -16.21 -0.39 -2.85
CA LEU A 44 -16.33 -1.26 -1.67
C LEU A 44 -17.62 -2.09 -1.69
N ASP A 45 -18.73 -1.54 -2.15
CA ASP A 45 -20.00 -2.27 -2.30
C ASP A 45 -19.85 -3.43 -3.29
N VAL A 46 -19.16 -3.21 -4.41
CA VAL A 46 -18.83 -4.28 -5.38
C VAL A 46 -17.97 -5.35 -4.72
N LEU A 47 -16.90 -4.95 -4.01
CA LEU A 47 -16.03 -5.90 -3.30
C LEU A 47 -16.83 -6.71 -2.29
N LYS A 48 -17.70 -6.07 -1.51
CA LYS A 48 -18.55 -6.73 -0.51
C LYS A 48 -19.55 -7.71 -1.13
N ALA A 49 -20.14 -7.37 -2.28
CA ALA A 49 -21.07 -8.23 -2.99
C ALA A 49 -20.38 -9.50 -3.52
N GLU A 50 -19.15 -9.36 -4.04
CA GLU A 50 -18.37 -10.49 -4.58
C GLU A 50 -17.72 -11.34 -3.46
N HIS A 51 -17.34 -10.71 -2.35
CA HIS A 51 -16.65 -11.35 -1.23
C HIS A 51 -17.32 -10.98 0.11
N PRO A 52 -18.48 -11.59 0.44
CA PRO A 52 -19.28 -11.23 1.63
C PRO A 52 -18.57 -11.35 2.98
N ALA A 53 -17.51 -12.15 3.07
CA ALA A 53 -16.70 -12.31 4.27
C ALA A 53 -15.84 -11.06 4.59
N ILE A 54 -15.51 -10.24 3.58
CA ILE A 54 -14.71 -9.04 3.76
C ILE A 54 -15.58 -7.93 4.36
N ARG A 55 -15.14 -7.32 5.45
CA ARG A 55 -15.76 -6.10 6.01
C ARG A 55 -15.30 -4.90 5.22
N THR A 56 -16.21 -4.00 4.89
CA THR A 56 -15.89 -2.79 4.13
C THR A 56 -16.25 -1.54 4.93
N CYS A 57 -15.40 -0.52 4.86
CA CYS A 57 -15.64 0.76 5.51
C CYS A 57 -15.12 1.91 4.64
N VAL A 58 -15.95 2.93 4.42
CA VAL A 58 -15.50 4.15 3.70
C VAL A 58 -14.55 4.90 4.62
N LEU A 59 -13.35 5.20 4.11
CA LEU A 59 -12.32 5.91 4.86
C LEU A 59 -11.53 6.84 3.95
N ASP A 60 -11.54 8.13 4.30
CA ASP A 60 -10.54 9.08 3.83
C ASP A 60 -9.33 9.04 4.78
N VAL A 61 -8.22 8.51 4.31
CA VAL A 61 -6.98 8.40 5.11
C VAL A 61 -6.29 9.76 5.35
N THR A 62 -6.78 10.83 4.71
CA THR A 62 -6.32 12.19 4.96
C THR A 62 -7.06 12.85 6.13
N ASP A 63 -8.18 12.30 6.54
CA ASP A 63 -8.98 12.73 7.70
C ASP A 63 -8.57 11.96 8.97
N SER A 64 -7.94 12.67 9.92
CA SER A 64 -7.47 12.09 11.17
C SER A 64 -8.62 11.58 12.05
N GLU A 65 -9.76 12.28 12.07
CA GLU A 65 -10.92 11.88 12.91
C GLU A 65 -11.56 10.60 12.35
N ALA A 66 -11.67 10.50 11.01
CA ALA A 66 -12.15 9.29 10.34
C ALA A 66 -11.22 8.09 10.61
N VAL A 67 -9.89 8.28 10.55
CA VAL A 67 -8.92 7.22 10.88
C VAL A 67 -9.05 6.77 12.33
N ASP A 68 -9.17 7.71 13.28
CA ASP A 68 -9.34 7.40 14.69
C ASP A 68 -10.69 6.68 14.99
N ALA A 69 -11.75 7.04 14.26
CA ALA A 69 -13.04 6.37 14.36
C ALA A 69 -12.97 4.91 13.91
N VAL A 70 -12.34 4.66 12.75
CA VAL A 70 -12.13 3.31 12.23
C VAL A 70 -11.23 2.49 13.17
N ALA A 71 -10.20 3.09 13.76
CA ALA A 71 -9.35 2.40 14.74
C ALA A 71 -10.11 1.99 16.01
N LYS A 72 -11.07 2.79 16.46
CA LYS A 72 -11.94 2.42 17.59
C LYS A 72 -12.90 1.30 17.23
N GLU A 73 -13.44 1.31 16.01
CA GLU A 73 -14.40 0.30 15.54
C GLU A 73 -13.73 -1.07 15.31
N THR A 74 -12.57 -1.07 14.64
CA THR A 74 -11.84 -2.32 14.34
C THR A 74 -11.15 -2.93 15.54
N GLY A 75 -10.80 -2.12 16.54
CA GLY A 75 -9.98 -2.53 17.67
C GLY A 75 -8.54 -2.79 17.26
N SER A 76 -7.88 -3.76 17.91
CA SER A 76 -6.50 -4.09 17.63
C SER A 76 -6.36 -4.90 16.35
N LEU A 77 -5.37 -4.56 15.54
CA LEU A 77 -5.00 -5.28 14.31
C LEU A 77 -3.76 -6.13 14.52
N ASP A 78 -3.68 -7.25 13.78
CA ASP A 78 -2.44 -8.00 13.57
C ASP A 78 -1.66 -7.47 12.35
N VAL A 79 -2.38 -6.98 11.33
CA VAL A 79 -1.79 -6.51 10.08
C VAL A 79 -2.39 -5.17 9.66
N LEU A 80 -1.54 -4.20 9.37
CA LEU A 80 -1.90 -2.93 8.73
C LEU A 80 -1.21 -2.83 7.38
N PHE A 81 -1.98 -2.80 6.28
CA PHE A 81 -1.44 -2.54 4.96
C PHE A 81 -1.86 -1.15 4.47
N ASN A 82 -0.92 -0.22 4.52
CA ASN A 82 -1.04 1.14 4.00
C ASN A 82 -0.81 1.14 2.50
N CYS A 83 -1.87 0.98 1.71
CA CYS A 83 -1.83 0.90 0.25
C CYS A 83 -2.27 2.20 -0.44
N ALA A 84 -2.94 3.11 0.27
CA ALA A 84 -3.37 4.39 -0.29
C ALA A 84 -2.20 5.22 -0.82
N GLY A 85 -2.41 5.89 -1.95
CA GLY A 85 -1.42 6.77 -2.53
C GLY A 85 -1.78 7.28 -3.92
N PHE A 86 -1.07 8.31 -4.34
CA PHE A 86 -1.24 9.01 -5.60
C PHE A 86 0.08 9.18 -6.33
N VAL A 87 0.05 9.12 -7.66
CA VAL A 87 1.22 9.31 -8.53
C VAL A 87 1.14 10.68 -9.19
N HIS A 88 1.77 11.68 -8.60
CA HIS A 88 1.98 12.96 -9.26
C HIS A 88 2.90 12.82 -10.48
N GLN A 89 2.55 13.47 -11.58
CA GLN A 89 3.35 13.54 -12.80
C GLN A 89 3.84 14.97 -13.00
N GLY A 90 5.15 15.15 -13.11
CA GLY A 90 5.77 16.44 -13.33
C GLY A 90 7.21 16.49 -12.81
N THR A 91 7.94 17.47 -13.34
CA THR A 91 9.26 17.89 -12.84
C THR A 91 9.10 18.80 -11.63
N ILE A 92 10.23 19.25 -11.04
CA ILE A 92 10.21 20.22 -9.93
C ILE A 92 9.56 21.56 -10.33
N PHE A 93 9.66 21.95 -11.60
CA PHE A 93 9.12 23.22 -12.09
C PHE A 93 7.61 23.14 -12.39
N GLU A 94 7.09 21.95 -12.62
CA GLU A 94 5.67 21.70 -12.92
C GLU A 94 4.87 21.32 -11.67
N CYS A 95 5.54 20.99 -10.57
CA CYS A 95 4.92 20.65 -9.30
C CYS A 95 4.52 21.94 -8.56
N THR A 96 3.23 22.21 -8.47
CA THR A 96 2.71 23.33 -7.67
C THR A 96 2.82 23.03 -6.17
N GLU A 97 2.70 24.06 -5.30
CA GLU A 97 2.62 23.85 -3.86
C GLU A 97 1.39 23.01 -3.45
N GLU A 98 0.29 23.12 -4.20
CA GLU A 98 -0.90 22.31 -3.98
C GLU A 98 -0.63 20.84 -4.28
N ASP A 99 -0.03 20.54 -5.44
CA ASP A 99 0.37 19.17 -5.80
C ASP A 99 1.37 18.58 -4.80
N TRP A 100 2.31 19.39 -4.35
CA TRP A 100 3.29 19.03 -3.34
C TRP A 100 2.61 18.65 -2.02
N ASN A 101 1.76 19.54 -1.50
CA ASN A 101 1.05 19.34 -0.24
C ASN A 101 0.11 18.14 -0.31
N PHE A 102 -0.66 17.99 -1.40
CA PHE A 102 -1.53 16.83 -1.61
C PHE A 102 -0.74 15.54 -1.68
N SER A 103 0.39 15.53 -2.41
CA SER A 103 1.25 14.34 -2.51
C SER A 103 1.84 13.94 -1.15
N LEU A 104 2.28 14.90 -0.35
CA LEU A 104 2.76 14.66 1.02
C LEU A 104 1.63 14.14 1.91
N ASP A 105 0.48 14.79 1.87
CA ASP A 105 -0.64 14.44 2.74
C ASP A 105 -1.15 13.04 2.46
N LEU A 106 -1.40 12.69 1.19
CA LEU A 106 -1.92 11.39 0.83
C LEU A 106 -0.87 10.27 0.88
N ASN A 107 0.39 10.51 0.44
CA ASN A 107 1.38 9.44 0.36
C ASN A 107 2.17 9.22 1.65
N VAL A 108 2.29 10.23 2.53
CA VAL A 108 3.14 10.17 3.73
C VAL A 108 2.34 10.37 5.00
N SER A 109 1.61 11.51 5.11
CA SER A 109 0.88 11.85 6.34
C SER A 109 -0.26 10.88 6.60
N SER A 110 -0.90 10.33 5.57
CA SER A 110 -1.91 9.28 5.72
C SER A 110 -1.34 8.05 6.44
N MET A 111 -0.13 7.60 6.05
CA MET A 111 0.53 6.45 6.70
C MET A 111 0.96 6.78 8.13
N TYR A 112 1.37 8.02 8.40
CA TYR A 112 1.62 8.46 9.76
C TYR A 112 0.33 8.38 10.60
N ARG A 113 -0.82 8.87 10.09
CA ARG A 113 -2.11 8.85 10.80
C ARG A 113 -2.54 7.41 11.11
N THR A 114 -2.54 6.54 10.11
CA THR A 114 -2.94 5.14 10.28
C THR A 114 -2.00 4.39 11.23
N CYS A 115 -0.69 4.52 11.06
CA CYS A 115 0.26 3.90 11.99
C CYS A 115 0.07 4.40 13.42
N ARG A 116 -0.11 5.72 13.62
CA ARG A 116 -0.35 6.31 14.94
C ARG A 116 -1.64 5.79 15.59
N ALA A 117 -2.70 5.61 14.83
CA ALA A 117 -3.98 5.15 15.33
C ALA A 117 -3.98 3.66 15.71
N PHE A 118 -3.33 2.80 14.90
CA PHE A 118 -3.39 1.35 15.09
C PHE A 118 -2.23 0.76 15.90
N LEU A 119 -1.07 1.40 15.90
CA LEU A 119 0.13 0.91 16.62
C LEU A 119 -0.10 0.67 18.13
N PRO A 120 -0.85 1.51 18.88
CA PRO A 120 -1.12 1.26 20.29
C PRO A 120 -1.79 -0.09 20.55
N GLY A 121 -2.76 -0.49 19.70
CA GLY A 121 -3.41 -1.80 19.79
C GLY A 121 -2.43 -2.94 19.54
N MET A 122 -1.62 -2.86 18.50
CA MET A 122 -0.57 -3.85 18.21
C MET A 122 0.43 -3.99 19.35
N LEU A 123 0.86 -2.85 19.93
CA LEU A 123 1.78 -2.84 21.07
C LEU A 123 1.20 -3.50 22.32
N SER A 124 -0.10 -3.33 22.57
CA SER A 124 -0.78 -3.97 23.72
C SER A 124 -0.83 -5.50 23.58
N HIS A 125 -0.86 -6.02 22.33
CA HIS A 125 -0.81 -7.45 22.05
C HIS A 125 0.63 -7.99 21.91
N GLY A 126 1.63 -7.10 21.85
CA GLY A 126 3.04 -7.48 21.69
C GLY A 126 3.36 -8.10 20.33
N LYS A 127 2.49 -7.93 19.32
CA LYS A 127 2.68 -8.44 17.96
C LYS A 127 1.97 -7.57 16.93
N GLY A 128 2.61 -7.34 15.77
CA GLY A 128 1.99 -6.64 14.65
C GLY A 128 2.88 -6.60 13.42
N SER A 129 2.26 -6.57 12.25
CA SER A 129 2.94 -6.39 10.96
C SER A 129 2.39 -5.17 10.23
N ILE A 130 3.23 -4.17 10.01
CA ILE A 130 2.90 -2.97 9.23
C ILE A 130 3.57 -3.09 7.87
N ILE A 131 2.80 -2.92 6.81
CA ILE A 131 3.27 -2.96 5.43
C ILE A 131 2.94 -1.62 4.79
N ASN A 132 3.95 -0.89 4.34
CA ASN A 132 3.77 0.42 3.73
C ASN A 132 4.04 0.34 2.23
N MET A 133 3.08 0.78 1.40
CA MET A 133 3.24 0.84 -0.04
C MET A 133 4.16 1.99 -0.44
N SER A 134 5.41 1.66 -0.74
CA SER A 134 6.36 2.56 -1.37
C SER A 134 6.35 2.35 -2.89
N SER A 135 7.48 2.44 -3.54
CA SER A 135 7.68 2.22 -4.97
C SER A 135 9.16 1.97 -5.26
N ILE A 136 9.44 1.33 -6.39
CA ILE A 136 10.80 1.35 -6.94
C ILE A 136 11.25 2.79 -7.26
N VAL A 137 10.31 3.64 -7.68
CA VAL A 137 10.55 5.08 -7.88
C VAL A 137 10.49 5.78 -6.52
N SER A 138 11.64 5.84 -5.86
CA SER A 138 11.84 6.33 -4.50
C SER A 138 13.33 6.64 -4.28
N SER A 139 13.86 6.39 -3.10
CA SER A 139 15.32 6.39 -2.83
C SER A 139 16.06 5.23 -3.53
N LEU A 140 15.34 4.28 -4.12
CA LEU A 140 15.93 3.13 -4.83
C LEU A 140 16.24 3.48 -6.28
N LYS A 141 15.35 4.22 -6.97
CA LYS A 141 15.51 4.59 -8.38
C LYS A 141 14.80 5.90 -8.68
N GLY A 142 15.47 6.81 -9.37
CA GLY A 142 14.84 7.98 -9.98
C GLY A 142 14.11 7.63 -11.27
N ALA A 143 13.03 8.37 -11.57
CA ALA A 143 12.34 8.29 -12.85
C ALA A 143 11.94 9.69 -13.32
N PRO A 144 12.02 10.01 -14.63
CA PRO A 144 11.59 11.30 -15.14
C PRO A 144 10.13 11.60 -14.82
N ASN A 145 9.81 12.87 -14.61
CA ASN A 145 8.44 13.36 -14.34
C ASN A 145 7.79 12.69 -13.11
N ARG A 146 8.57 12.46 -12.04
CA ARG A 146 8.10 11.84 -10.80
C ARG A 146 8.64 12.56 -9.56
N PHE A 147 8.85 13.88 -9.66
CA PHE A 147 9.51 14.65 -8.59
C PHE A 147 8.84 14.46 -7.23
N ALA A 148 7.61 14.94 -7.03
CA ALA A 148 6.90 14.82 -5.76
C ALA A 148 6.64 13.35 -5.38
N TYR A 149 6.26 12.53 -6.35
CA TYR A 149 6.02 11.09 -6.12
C TYR A 149 7.25 10.37 -5.59
N ALA A 150 8.40 10.51 -6.26
CA ALA A 150 9.64 9.84 -5.86
C ALA A 150 10.06 10.25 -4.44
N MET A 151 9.98 11.54 -4.14
CA MET A 151 10.29 12.08 -2.82
C MET A 151 9.37 11.50 -1.74
N THR A 152 8.05 11.49 -1.96
CA THR A 152 7.11 10.93 -0.98
C THR A 152 7.33 9.44 -0.76
N LYS A 153 7.61 8.66 -1.82
CA LYS A 153 7.87 7.22 -1.70
C LYS A 153 9.23 6.91 -1.05
N ALA A 154 10.21 7.81 -1.15
CA ALA A 154 11.44 7.75 -0.37
C ALA A 154 11.18 8.04 1.12
N ALA A 155 10.32 9.01 1.43
CA ALA A 155 9.91 9.30 2.81
C ALA A 155 9.22 8.11 3.46
N VAL A 156 8.38 7.35 2.73
CA VAL A 156 7.74 6.11 3.21
C VAL A 156 8.78 5.06 3.63
N ILE A 157 9.90 4.92 2.89
CA ILE A 157 10.99 4.02 3.29
C ILE A 157 11.62 4.48 4.60
N GLY A 158 11.83 5.78 4.77
CA GLY A 158 12.33 6.37 6.02
C GLY A 158 11.40 6.11 7.20
N LEU A 159 10.10 6.39 7.03
CA LEU A 159 9.05 6.13 8.03
C LEU A 159 9.01 4.65 8.44
N THR A 160 9.10 3.75 7.46
CA THR A 160 9.11 2.31 7.70
C THR A 160 10.28 1.89 8.58
N LYS A 161 11.49 2.38 8.30
CA LYS A 161 12.70 2.08 9.09
C LYS A 161 12.63 2.66 10.50
N ALA A 162 12.09 3.87 10.65
CA ALA A 162 11.94 4.50 11.95
C ALA A 162 10.99 3.70 12.85
N ILE A 163 9.79 3.34 12.35
CA ILE A 163 8.85 2.49 13.11
C ILE A 163 9.47 1.14 13.46
N ALA A 164 10.16 0.50 12.51
CA ALA A 164 10.83 -0.77 12.77
C ALA A 164 11.86 -0.64 13.88
N ALA A 165 12.72 0.37 13.85
CA ALA A 165 13.77 0.60 14.86
C ALA A 165 13.18 0.86 16.25
N ASP A 166 12.11 1.65 16.35
CA ASP A 166 11.52 2.04 17.62
C ASP A 166 10.75 0.89 18.31
N PHE A 167 10.19 -0.06 17.52
CA PHE A 167 9.22 -1.02 18.04
C PHE A 167 9.57 -2.49 17.80
N VAL A 168 10.71 -2.83 17.17
CA VAL A 168 11.10 -4.23 16.93
C VAL A 168 11.20 -5.04 18.23
N THR A 169 11.72 -4.47 19.31
CA THR A 169 11.82 -5.11 20.62
C THR A 169 10.48 -5.32 21.32
N LYS A 170 9.42 -4.71 20.77
CA LYS A 170 8.04 -4.83 21.26
C LYS A 170 7.17 -5.71 20.35
N GLY A 171 7.79 -6.52 19.48
CA GLY A 171 7.09 -7.46 18.61
C GLY A 171 6.45 -6.86 17.36
N ILE A 172 6.80 -5.60 16.99
CA ILE A 172 6.26 -4.95 15.79
C ILE A 172 7.26 -5.06 14.64
N ARG A 173 6.81 -5.58 13.50
CA ARG A 173 7.52 -5.54 12.23
C ARG A 173 6.94 -4.44 11.34
N CYS A 174 7.79 -3.74 10.63
CA CYS A 174 7.37 -2.73 9.67
C CYS A 174 8.25 -2.82 8.43
N ASN A 175 7.64 -3.08 7.25
CA ASN A 175 8.36 -3.24 5.99
C ASN A 175 7.73 -2.42 4.87
N ALA A 176 8.52 -2.00 3.89
CA ALA A 176 8.07 -1.27 2.72
C ALA A 176 8.01 -2.19 1.49
N LEU A 177 6.88 -2.16 0.79
CA LEU A 177 6.69 -2.86 -0.48
C LEU A 177 6.95 -1.89 -1.63
N CYS A 178 7.85 -2.24 -2.54
CA CYS A 178 8.37 -1.36 -3.59
C CYS A 178 8.12 -1.95 -4.99
N PRO A 179 6.87 -1.85 -5.51
CA PRO A 179 6.55 -2.35 -6.83
C PRO A 179 7.19 -1.54 -7.96
N GLY A 180 7.39 -2.20 -9.10
CA GLY A 180 7.55 -1.57 -10.40
C GLY A 180 6.21 -1.04 -10.95
N THR A 181 6.03 -1.10 -12.28
CA THR A 181 4.75 -0.72 -12.90
C THR A 181 3.77 -1.90 -12.84
N VAL A 182 2.63 -1.68 -12.18
CA VAL A 182 1.59 -2.69 -11.96
C VAL A 182 0.33 -2.33 -12.74
N GLU A 183 -0.28 -3.31 -13.39
CA GLU A 183 -1.53 -3.17 -14.14
C GLU A 183 -2.71 -2.94 -13.19
N THR A 184 -3.13 -1.69 -13.06
CA THR A 184 -4.18 -1.25 -12.14
C THR A 184 -5.09 -0.22 -12.81
N PRO A 185 -6.33 -0.02 -12.37
CA PRO A 185 -7.18 1.05 -12.88
C PRO A 185 -6.52 2.43 -12.83
N SER A 186 -5.71 2.70 -11.80
CA SER A 186 -4.92 3.94 -11.70
C SER A 186 -3.88 4.06 -12.82
N LEU A 187 -3.24 2.98 -13.25
CA LEU A 187 -2.34 3.00 -14.39
C LEU A 187 -3.11 3.23 -15.69
N GLU A 188 -4.25 2.58 -15.88
CA GLU A 188 -5.09 2.75 -17.07
C GLU A 188 -5.52 4.21 -17.22
N GLY A 189 -5.98 4.84 -16.13
CA GLY A 189 -6.32 6.27 -16.13
C GLY A 189 -5.14 7.16 -16.54
N ARG A 190 -3.93 6.84 -16.07
CA ARG A 190 -2.71 7.58 -16.47
C ARG A 190 -2.32 7.35 -17.92
N ILE A 191 -2.47 6.14 -18.44
CA ILE A 191 -2.22 5.84 -19.85
C ILE A 191 -3.20 6.63 -20.73
N ALA A 192 -4.49 6.60 -20.38
CA ALA A 192 -5.52 7.35 -21.10
C ALA A 192 -5.28 8.86 -21.10
N SER A 193 -4.81 9.42 -19.98
CA SER A 193 -4.49 10.86 -19.88
C SER A 193 -3.27 11.30 -20.69
N MET A 194 -2.40 10.37 -21.09
CA MET A 194 -1.19 10.64 -21.89
C MET A 194 -1.43 10.55 -23.41
N GLY A 195 -2.64 10.16 -23.85
CA GLY A 195 -3.03 10.07 -25.24
C GLY A 195 -3.37 8.66 -25.70
N ASP A 196 -2.90 8.28 -26.91
CA ASP A 196 -3.20 6.99 -27.53
C ASP A 196 -2.64 5.82 -26.68
N ALA A 197 -3.53 5.05 -26.08
CA ALA A 197 -3.17 3.96 -25.18
C ALA A 197 -2.28 2.89 -25.86
N GLU A 198 -2.46 2.63 -27.17
CA GLU A 198 -1.66 1.65 -27.91
C GLU A 198 -0.18 2.09 -28.03
N LYS A 199 0.05 3.40 -28.06
CA LYS A 199 1.41 3.97 -28.12
C LYS A 199 2.02 4.17 -26.72
N VAL A 200 1.19 4.50 -25.73
CA VAL A 200 1.65 4.83 -24.37
C VAL A 200 1.93 3.57 -23.55
N ARG A 201 1.10 2.54 -23.63
CA ARG A 201 1.26 1.29 -22.85
C ARG A 201 2.63 0.62 -23.06
N PRO A 202 3.19 0.49 -24.28
CA PRO A 202 4.53 -0.07 -24.47
C PRO A 202 5.64 0.68 -23.72
N ILE A 203 5.51 2.00 -23.52
CA ILE A 203 6.48 2.80 -22.76
C ILE A 203 6.52 2.35 -21.30
N PHE A 204 5.36 2.02 -20.71
CA PHE A 204 5.28 1.48 -19.36
C PHE A 204 5.80 0.05 -19.25
N VAL A 205 5.49 -0.79 -20.24
CA VAL A 205 5.98 -2.18 -20.32
C VAL A 205 7.49 -2.22 -20.43
N ALA A 206 8.09 -1.39 -21.30
CA ALA A 206 9.54 -1.36 -21.56
C ALA A 206 10.39 -0.96 -20.32
N ARG A 207 9.77 -0.45 -19.26
CA ARG A 207 10.47 -0.16 -18.00
C ARG A 207 10.94 -1.42 -17.30
N GLN A 208 10.21 -2.51 -17.46
CA GLN A 208 10.51 -3.79 -16.83
C GLN A 208 11.22 -4.72 -17.81
N PRO A 209 12.48 -5.13 -17.56
CA PRO A 209 13.20 -6.11 -18.39
C PRO A 209 12.46 -7.43 -18.61
N MET A 210 11.56 -7.81 -17.70
CA MET A 210 10.67 -8.97 -17.89
C MET A 210 9.66 -8.81 -19.04
N GLY A 211 9.57 -7.64 -19.70
CA GLY A 211 8.75 -7.40 -20.88
C GLY A 211 7.24 -7.35 -20.63
N ARG A 212 6.81 -7.19 -19.38
CA ARG A 212 5.39 -7.06 -19.02
C ARG A 212 5.18 -6.17 -17.79
N LEU A 213 3.96 -5.75 -17.58
CA LEU A 213 3.54 -5.13 -16.31
C LEU A 213 3.42 -6.20 -15.21
N GLY A 214 3.61 -5.79 -13.97
CA GLY A 214 3.26 -6.60 -12.82
C GLY A 214 1.73 -6.71 -12.68
N ARG A 215 1.24 -7.80 -12.13
CA ARG A 215 -0.18 -7.95 -11.78
C ARG A 215 -0.41 -7.58 -10.32
N PRO A 216 -1.59 -7.05 -9.97
CA PRO A 216 -1.94 -6.76 -8.57
C PRO A 216 -1.74 -7.96 -7.63
N GLU A 217 -2.04 -9.17 -8.09
CA GLU A 217 -1.92 -10.42 -7.34
C GLU A 217 -0.46 -10.75 -7.01
N GLU A 218 0.49 -10.37 -7.85
CA GLU A 218 1.93 -10.59 -7.58
C GLU A 218 2.42 -9.70 -6.44
N ILE A 219 1.86 -8.50 -6.30
CA ILE A 219 2.15 -7.60 -5.19
C ILE A 219 1.41 -8.05 -3.92
N ALA A 220 0.16 -8.51 -4.06
CA ALA A 220 -0.63 -9.07 -2.97
C ALA A 220 0.05 -10.31 -2.35
N ALA A 221 0.67 -11.17 -3.16
CA ALA A 221 1.42 -12.34 -2.67
C ALA A 221 2.61 -11.94 -1.78
N ALA A 222 3.31 -10.87 -2.12
CA ALA A 222 4.39 -10.35 -1.29
C ALA A 222 3.86 -9.66 -0.03
N ALA A 223 2.73 -8.94 -0.11
CA ALA A 223 2.05 -8.40 1.06
C ALA A 223 1.63 -9.54 2.01
N LEU A 224 1.11 -10.65 1.48
CA LEU A 224 0.75 -11.85 2.25
C LEU A 224 1.97 -12.44 2.98
N PHE A 225 3.11 -12.57 2.31
CA PHE A 225 4.35 -13.01 2.95
C PHE A 225 4.73 -12.09 4.11
N LEU A 226 4.69 -10.77 3.91
CA LEU A 226 5.03 -9.79 4.96
C LEU A 226 4.01 -9.78 6.12
N ALA A 227 2.75 -10.10 5.85
CA ALA A 227 1.69 -10.20 6.86
C ALA A 227 1.76 -11.49 7.68
N SER A 228 2.28 -12.56 7.10
CA SER A 228 2.36 -13.88 7.71
C SER A 228 3.54 -14.05 8.66
N ASP A 229 3.53 -15.13 9.45
CA ASP A 229 4.64 -15.50 10.34
C ASP A 229 5.87 -16.01 9.59
N GLU A 230 5.77 -16.29 8.28
CA GLU A 230 6.89 -16.64 7.42
C GLU A 230 7.96 -15.54 7.33
N SER A 231 7.59 -14.29 7.62
CA SER A 231 8.48 -13.12 7.61
C SER A 231 8.84 -12.62 9.03
N ASP A 232 8.72 -13.45 10.06
CA ASP A 232 8.94 -13.04 11.46
C ASP A 232 10.34 -12.50 11.74
N PHE A 233 11.35 -12.90 10.95
CA PHE A 233 12.72 -12.38 11.07
C PHE A 233 13.00 -11.19 10.14
N MET A 234 11.94 -10.53 9.60
CA MET A 234 12.07 -9.46 8.61
C MET A 234 11.39 -8.17 9.09
N THR A 235 12.18 -7.13 9.34
CA THR A 235 11.68 -5.79 9.69
C THR A 235 12.61 -4.70 9.15
N GLY A 236 12.08 -3.50 8.90
CA GLY A 236 12.82 -2.34 8.38
C GLY A 236 13.28 -2.49 6.93
N GLN A 237 12.78 -3.47 6.19
CA GLN A 237 13.25 -3.80 4.84
C GLN A 237 12.42 -3.15 3.73
N THR A 238 13.08 -3.00 2.56
CA THR A 238 12.43 -2.66 1.29
C THR A 238 12.35 -3.89 0.42
N VAL A 239 11.13 -4.36 0.15
CA VAL A 239 10.87 -5.53 -0.68
C VAL A 239 10.54 -5.08 -2.09
N VAL A 240 11.46 -5.30 -3.01
CA VAL A 240 11.34 -4.87 -4.41
C VAL A 240 10.68 -5.95 -5.26
N ILE A 241 9.63 -5.57 -6.02
CA ILE A 241 8.92 -6.43 -6.96
C ILE A 241 8.64 -5.62 -8.22
N ASP A 242 9.61 -5.54 -9.11
CA ASP A 242 9.64 -4.54 -10.18
C ASP A 242 9.91 -5.09 -11.58
N GLY A 243 9.95 -6.41 -11.76
CA GLY A 243 10.21 -7.04 -13.04
C GLY A 243 11.62 -6.73 -13.60
N GLY A 244 12.57 -6.39 -12.71
CA GLY A 244 13.94 -6.07 -13.05
C GLY A 244 14.19 -4.59 -13.37
N TRP A 245 13.23 -3.68 -13.11
CA TRP A 245 13.41 -2.27 -13.45
C TRP A 245 14.55 -1.60 -12.66
N SER A 246 14.92 -2.12 -11.50
CA SER A 246 15.99 -1.57 -10.66
C SER A 246 17.40 -2.05 -11.00
N ILE A 247 17.56 -3.10 -11.76
CA ILE A 247 18.86 -3.69 -12.16
C ILE A 247 19.40 -3.10 -13.45
#